data_6ebdb8e7ce74a2e593f319c7263a0f40
#
_entry.id   6ebdb8e7ce74a2e593f319c7263a0f40
#
_cell.length_a   1.000
_cell.length_b   1.000
_cell.length_c   1.000
_cell.angle_alpha   90.00
_cell.angle_beta   90.00
_cell.angle_gamma   90.00
#
_symmetry.space_group_name_H-M   'P 1'
#
loop_
_entity.id
_entity.type
_entity.pdbx_description
1 polymer ?
#
loop_
_entity_poly.entity_id
_entity_poly.type
_entity_poly.pdbx_seq_one_letter_code
_entity_poly.pdbx_strand_id
1 'polypeptide(L)'
;MQTDSMAKTNPVRRLSFTFSALWWQHRLVVPALLIVTLMLGLFAWQFNIMADTTHNHRNTLSAPSIQVLKQLPDRIEITAFCSNSPYKGRYFRKSITALIQRYQHLHPNLQLQFVDPATAPTMAREWQIKKEGEMVIRYRDQQQHLYLPYTEEALTNVLLQLQHGSRAPLLFATGNGEPAPQDTTSQGASQLGQALQAAGIRISSTASISSLPGKQASLATLVLTGATQPYTAAQRTAIQGHIQQGGNLVWLVDRPQQQGLDALATQLGLTISQGMIIDPVNRQFDIPLHALSTQRYAAQGPTQDFALRTFFDNAHAIQRPRQAGEPWRVLPLVAVAEHGWVSASYQPAQPASLPVFNPQTDTQGPATVMLALEKDRASGERQRIVIIGSQQFFTNAQLQRGGNLALTMQSLQWVVNNQPSVSLPVSPLRDSVIALPATQTWLMVLFNSFQFGLPALLLWAGWLRWRRKLRY
;
A
#
# COMPACT_ATOMS: atom_id res chain seq x y z
N MET A 1 -60.83 79.57 27.69
CA MET A 1 -61.32 78.41 28.40
C MET A 1 -60.23 77.37 28.24
N GLN A 2 -59.29 77.35 29.14
CA GLN A 2 -59.09 76.36 30.23
C GLN A 2 -58.97 74.96 29.64
N THR A 3 -57.96 74.18 29.90
CA THR A 3 -57.21 73.93 31.15
C THR A 3 -55.92 73.16 30.86
N ASP A 4 -54.97 73.46 31.72
CA ASP A 4 -53.73 72.69 31.98
C ASP A 4 -53.87 71.16 32.05
N SER A 5 -52.83 70.45 31.65
CA SER A 5 -52.45 69.22 32.30
C SER A 5 -50.94 68.96 32.16
N MET A 6 -50.27 69.09 33.29
CA MET A 6 -48.88 68.75 33.53
C MET A 6 -48.64 67.25 33.32
N ALA A 7 -47.65 66.89 32.51
CA ALA A 7 -47.08 65.55 32.49
C ALA A 7 -45.77 65.61 33.30
N LYS A 8 -45.75 64.85 34.38
CA LYS A 8 -44.58 64.57 35.22
C LYS A 8 -43.53 63.76 34.45
N THR A 9 -42.37 64.37 34.25
CA THR A 9 -41.17 63.65 33.81
C THR A 9 -40.53 62.89 34.98
N ASN A 10 -40.48 61.56 34.90
CA ASN A 10 -39.71 60.75 35.83
C ASN A 10 -38.20 60.92 35.55
N PRO A 11 -37.35 61.18 36.55
CA PRO A 11 -35.90 61.15 36.33
C PRO A 11 -35.39 59.76 36.25
N VAL A 12 -34.83 59.38 35.05
CA VAL A 12 -34.04 58.18 34.87
C VAL A 12 -32.85 58.28 35.84
N ARG A 13 -32.88 57.45 36.89
CA ARG A 13 -31.73 57.21 37.78
C ARG A 13 -30.60 56.66 36.96
N ARG A 14 -29.62 57.44 36.57
CA ARG A 14 -28.30 56.98 36.12
C ARG A 14 -27.66 56.30 37.32
N LEU A 15 -27.56 54.99 37.23
CA LEU A 15 -26.66 54.13 38.03
C LEU A 15 -25.25 54.62 37.78
N SER A 16 -24.75 55.56 38.53
CA SER A 16 -23.33 55.88 38.62
C SER A 16 -22.66 54.74 39.40
N PHE A 17 -22.13 53.75 38.67
CA PHE A 17 -21.18 52.80 39.26
C PHE A 17 -19.96 53.61 39.68
N THR A 18 -19.90 53.95 40.94
CA THR A 18 -18.76 54.64 41.55
C THR A 18 -17.58 53.67 41.58
N PHE A 19 -16.55 54.00 40.86
CA PHE A 19 -15.29 53.35 40.75
C PHE A 19 -14.47 53.37 42.07
N SER A 20 -15.06 53.19 43.22
CA SER A 20 -14.35 53.05 44.50
C SER A 20 -13.94 51.63 44.84
N ALA A 21 -14.32 50.64 43.99
CA ALA A 21 -13.91 49.23 44.13
C ALA A 21 -12.52 48.93 43.57
N LEU A 22 -11.86 49.89 42.92
CA LEU A 22 -10.59 49.63 42.20
C LEU A 22 -9.41 49.28 43.12
N TRP A 23 -9.44 49.61 44.39
CA TRP A 23 -8.33 49.38 45.29
C TRP A 23 -8.28 47.92 45.84
N TRP A 24 -9.44 47.30 46.01
CA TRP A 24 -9.56 45.88 46.38
C TRP A 24 -9.34 44.95 45.20
N GLN A 25 -9.69 45.40 44.03
CA GLN A 25 -9.54 44.59 42.78
C GLN A 25 -8.06 44.28 42.47
N HIS A 26 -7.11 45.16 42.75
CA HIS A 26 -5.70 44.91 42.45
C HIS A 26 -5.04 43.86 43.35
N ARG A 27 -5.51 43.67 44.59
CA ARG A 27 -4.98 42.65 45.50
C ARG A 27 -5.55 41.25 45.20
N LEU A 28 -6.75 41.17 44.62
CA LEU A 28 -7.41 39.90 44.30
C LEU A 28 -7.18 39.47 42.84
N VAL A 29 -6.90 40.41 41.94
CA VAL A 29 -6.66 40.08 40.51
C VAL A 29 -5.43 39.21 40.31
N VAL A 30 -4.33 39.48 41.02
CA VAL A 30 -3.11 38.68 40.91
C VAL A 30 -3.32 37.24 41.40
N PRO A 31 -3.85 37.00 42.62
CA PRO A 31 -4.14 35.61 43.05
C PRO A 31 -5.24 34.94 42.21
N ALA A 32 -6.27 35.69 41.75
CA ALA A 32 -7.28 35.14 40.85
C ALA A 32 -6.66 34.71 39.51
N LEU A 33 -5.78 35.52 38.94
CA LEU A 33 -5.07 35.18 37.68
C LEU A 33 -4.14 33.99 37.86
N LEU A 34 -3.44 33.88 39.01
CA LEU A 34 -2.63 32.71 39.36
C LEU A 34 -3.48 31.44 39.48
N ILE A 35 -4.65 31.53 40.12
CA ILE A 35 -5.58 30.41 40.27
C ILE A 35 -6.11 30.00 38.90
N VAL A 36 -6.52 30.92 38.04
CA VAL A 36 -6.99 30.63 36.67
C VAL A 36 -5.86 30.01 35.85
N THR A 37 -4.65 30.53 35.92
CA THR A 37 -3.49 29.97 35.21
C THR A 37 -3.17 28.57 35.72
N LEU A 38 -3.21 28.34 37.03
CA LEU A 38 -3.01 27.04 37.64
C LEU A 38 -4.12 26.04 37.22
N MET A 39 -5.39 26.47 37.25
CA MET A 39 -6.52 25.67 36.79
C MET A 39 -6.43 25.32 35.31
N LEU A 40 -6.04 26.27 34.45
CA LEU A 40 -5.81 26.04 33.03
C LEU A 40 -4.63 25.06 32.82
N GLY A 41 -3.56 25.19 33.62
CA GLY A 41 -2.43 24.28 33.60
C GLY A 41 -2.82 22.86 34.02
N LEU A 42 -3.58 22.70 35.10
CA LEU A 42 -4.11 21.40 35.55
C LEU A 42 -5.10 20.82 34.54
N PHE A 43 -5.98 21.67 33.97
CA PHE A 43 -6.91 21.25 32.93
C PHE A 43 -6.17 20.79 31.65
N ALA A 44 -5.16 21.53 31.21
CA ALA A 44 -4.33 21.14 30.08
C ALA A 44 -3.53 19.86 30.34
N TRP A 45 -3.12 19.63 31.59
CA TRP A 45 -2.44 18.41 31.99
C TRP A 45 -3.37 17.21 32.06
N GLN A 46 -4.61 17.39 32.53
CA GLN A 46 -5.59 16.32 32.70
C GLN A 46 -6.29 15.97 31.37
N PHE A 47 -6.53 16.96 30.53
CA PHE A 47 -7.12 16.78 29.19
C PHE A 47 -6.03 16.97 28.14
N ASN A 48 -5.43 15.86 27.73
CA ASN A 48 -4.42 15.83 26.67
C ASN A 48 -5.11 16.07 25.29
N ILE A 49 -5.70 17.24 25.10
CA ILE A 49 -6.38 17.64 23.86
C ILE A 49 -5.30 17.95 22.84
N MET A 50 -4.95 16.98 22.02
CA MET A 50 -4.11 17.17 20.84
C MET A 50 -5.00 17.56 19.66
N ALA A 51 -5.02 18.83 19.31
CA ALA A 51 -5.57 19.27 18.03
C ALA A 51 -4.43 19.32 17.01
N ASP A 52 -4.51 18.47 15.98
CA ASP A 52 -3.56 18.52 14.86
C ASP A 52 -3.92 19.70 13.96
N THR A 53 -3.19 20.80 14.13
CA THR A 53 -3.34 22.04 13.35
C THR A 53 -2.51 22.03 12.08
N THR A 54 -1.84 20.90 11.76
CA THR A 54 -1.04 20.81 10.54
C THR A 54 -1.95 20.65 9.32
N HIS A 55 -1.62 21.35 8.23
CA HIS A 55 -2.43 21.36 7.00
C HIS A 55 -2.70 19.97 6.42
N ASN A 56 -1.84 19.01 6.67
CA ASN A 56 -1.92 17.64 6.14
C ASN A 56 -2.16 16.57 7.23
N HIS A 57 -2.63 16.95 8.41
CA HIS A 57 -2.85 16.02 9.54
C HIS A 57 -1.65 15.09 9.81
N ARG A 58 -0.42 15.63 9.74
CA ARG A 58 0.84 14.86 9.83
C ARG A 58 1.02 14.11 11.15
N ASN A 59 0.37 14.55 12.21
CA ASN A 59 0.50 14.01 13.55
C ASN A 59 -0.64 13.05 13.92
N THR A 60 -1.66 12.93 13.08
CA THR A 60 -2.77 11.99 13.26
C THR A 60 -2.69 10.86 12.25
N LEU A 61 -3.19 9.69 12.64
CA LEU A 61 -3.29 8.56 11.73
C LEU A 61 -4.49 8.73 10.80
N SER A 62 -4.37 8.21 9.60
CA SER A 62 -5.46 8.14 8.64
C SER A 62 -6.59 7.21 9.13
N ALA A 63 -7.81 7.45 8.66
CA ALA A 63 -8.97 6.64 9.04
C ALA A 63 -8.77 5.13 8.79
N PRO A 64 -8.17 4.68 7.66
CA PRO A 64 -7.85 3.28 7.46
C PRO A 64 -6.89 2.71 8.50
N SER A 65 -5.83 3.44 8.88
CA SER A 65 -4.87 3.00 9.90
C SER A 65 -5.53 2.85 11.28
N ILE A 66 -6.43 3.78 11.61
CA ILE A 66 -7.23 3.70 12.85
C ILE A 66 -8.14 2.46 12.84
N GLN A 67 -8.75 2.15 11.70
CA GLN A 67 -9.61 0.98 11.57
C GLN A 67 -8.85 -0.33 11.77
N VAL A 68 -7.64 -0.44 11.20
CA VAL A 68 -6.76 -1.59 11.40
C VAL A 68 -6.37 -1.75 12.88
N LEU A 69 -5.99 -0.66 13.56
CA LEU A 69 -5.62 -0.71 14.98
C LEU A 69 -6.78 -1.17 15.88
N LYS A 70 -8.01 -0.74 15.59
CA LYS A 70 -9.20 -1.18 16.34
C LYS A 70 -9.45 -2.69 16.25
N GLN A 71 -8.96 -3.33 15.20
CA GLN A 71 -9.10 -4.78 14.99
C GLN A 71 -7.99 -5.60 15.63
N LEU A 72 -7.00 -4.95 16.27
CA LEU A 72 -5.85 -5.56 16.95
C LEU A 72 -5.91 -5.28 18.46
N PRO A 73 -6.81 -5.92 19.24
CA PRO A 73 -6.99 -5.57 20.65
C PRO A 73 -5.82 -5.99 21.55
N ASP A 74 -5.03 -6.98 21.12
CA ASP A 74 -3.95 -7.55 21.91
C ASP A 74 -2.68 -6.69 21.85
N ARG A 75 -1.71 -7.04 22.69
CA ARG A 75 -0.40 -6.36 22.77
C ARG A 75 0.37 -6.49 21.47
N ILE A 76 0.89 -5.36 20.97
CA ILE A 76 1.78 -5.26 19.80
C ILE A 76 3.17 -4.91 20.31
N GLU A 77 4.15 -5.74 20.03
CA GLU A 77 5.55 -5.52 20.40
C GLU A 77 6.36 -5.14 19.16
N ILE A 78 7.04 -3.99 19.24
CA ILE A 78 7.93 -3.51 18.18
C ILE A 78 9.34 -3.43 18.73
N THR A 79 10.24 -4.23 18.20
CA THR A 79 11.67 -4.16 18.52
C THR A 79 12.42 -3.60 17.33
N ALA A 80 13.04 -2.44 17.52
CA ALA A 80 13.82 -1.76 16.51
C ALA A 80 15.32 -1.96 16.73
N PHE A 81 16.01 -2.50 15.76
CA PHE A 81 17.44 -2.78 15.84
C PHE A 81 18.24 -1.58 15.34
N CYS A 82 18.69 -0.74 16.27
CA CYS A 82 19.40 0.49 15.97
C CYS A 82 20.64 0.62 16.88
N SER A 83 21.80 0.88 16.29
CA SER A 83 23.03 1.15 17.03
C SER A 83 22.88 2.38 17.95
N ASN A 84 23.70 2.44 19.00
CA ASN A 84 23.81 3.62 19.85
C ASN A 84 24.66 4.74 19.22
N SER A 85 25.08 4.58 17.96
CA SER A 85 25.87 5.57 17.25
C SER A 85 25.13 6.93 17.16
N PRO A 86 25.82 8.04 17.53
CA PRO A 86 25.21 9.37 17.53
C PRO A 86 24.82 9.88 16.14
N TYR A 87 25.39 9.31 15.09
CA TYR A 87 25.10 9.71 13.70
C TYR A 87 23.99 8.86 13.07
N LYS A 88 24.24 7.58 12.82
CA LYS A 88 23.28 6.69 12.11
C LYS A 88 22.14 6.23 13.00
N GLY A 89 22.45 5.69 14.18
CA GLY A 89 21.43 5.15 15.10
C GLY A 89 20.44 6.21 15.57
N ARG A 90 20.88 7.47 15.78
CA ARG A 90 20.02 8.59 16.18
C ARG A 90 18.96 8.93 15.14
N TYR A 91 19.32 8.87 13.86
CA TYR A 91 18.38 9.13 12.76
C TYR A 91 17.27 8.09 12.73
N PHE A 92 17.61 6.81 12.76
CA PHE A 92 16.62 5.72 12.77
C PHE A 92 15.74 5.79 14.02
N ARG A 93 16.32 5.94 15.21
CA ARG A 93 15.56 6.06 16.47
C ARG A 93 14.55 7.21 16.42
N LYS A 94 14.96 8.39 15.95
CA LYS A 94 14.06 9.56 15.83
C LYS A 94 12.90 9.29 14.86
N SER A 95 13.19 8.75 13.69
CA SER A 95 12.17 8.48 12.65
C SER A 95 11.19 7.40 13.10
N ILE A 96 11.69 6.31 13.69
CA ILE A 96 10.88 5.21 14.22
C ILE A 96 10.01 5.71 15.38
N THR A 97 10.58 6.43 16.34
CA THR A 97 9.84 6.97 17.48
C THR A 97 8.70 7.87 17.02
N ALA A 98 8.97 8.79 16.10
CA ALA A 98 7.95 9.71 15.57
C ALA A 98 6.80 8.97 14.85
N LEU A 99 7.10 7.88 14.13
CA LEU A 99 6.06 7.05 13.53
C LEU A 99 5.26 6.31 14.60
N ILE A 100 5.93 5.61 15.51
CA ILE A 100 5.29 4.72 16.48
C ILE A 100 4.47 5.50 17.52
N GLN A 101 4.91 6.68 17.93
CA GLN A 101 4.15 7.53 18.87
C GLN A 101 2.73 7.83 18.38
N ARG A 102 2.54 8.05 17.07
CA ARG A 102 1.19 8.27 16.51
C ARG A 102 0.27 7.07 16.72
N TYR A 103 0.82 5.84 16.65
CA TYR A 103 0.08 4.60 16.90
C TYR A 103 -0.17 4.38 18.40
N GLN A 104 0.81 4.67 19.25
CA GLN A 104 0.72 4.52 20.71
C GLN A 104 -0.37 5.40 21.33
N HIS A 105 -0.61 6.58 20.79
CA HIS A 105 -1.70 7.45 21.25
C HIS A 105 -3.08 6.80 21.10
N LEU A 106 -3.27 5.98 20.09
CA LEU A 106 -4.55 5.31 19.82
C LEU A 106 -4.59 3.86 20.33
N HIS A 107 -3.42 3.24 20.52
CA HIS A 107 -3.28 1.87 20.98
C HIS A 107 -2.26 1.78 22.13
N PRO A 108 -2.69 1.94 23.39
CA PRO A 108 -1.77 1.96 24.54
C PRO A 108 -0.97 0.68 24.74
N ASN A 109 -1.48 -0.46 24.23
CA ASN A 109 -0.80 -1.76 24.32
C ASN A 109 0.31 -1.94 23.27
N LEU A 110 0.63 -0.93 22.45
CA LEU A 110 1.74 -0.96 21.52
C LEU A 110 3.02 -0.54 22.22
N GLN A 111 4.00 -1.43 22.28
CA GLN A 111 5.27 -1.22 22.96
C GLN A 111 6.41 -1.12 21.95
N LEU A 112 7.28 -0.13 22.12
CA LEU A 112 8.48 0.07 21.32
C LEU A 112 9.72 -0.14 22.17
N GLN A 113 10.60 -1.02 21.71
CA GLN A 113 11.91 -1.27 22.32
C GLN A 113 13.01 -1.07 21.28
N PHE A 114 14.13 -0.48 21.71
CA PHE A 114 15.33 -0.36 20.89
C PHE A 114 16.39 -1.32 21.38
N VAL A 115 16.97 -2.07 20.45
CA VAL A 115 18.07 -3.01 20.70
C VAL A 115 19.25 -2.61 19.82
N ASP A 116 20.43 -2.54 20.41
CA ASP A 116 21.67 -2.32 19.65
C ASP A 116 22.20 -3.68 19.18
N PRO A 117 22.29 -3.92 17.85
CA PRO A 117 22.82 -5.18 17.32
C PRO A 117 24.24 -5.50 17.78
N ALA A 118 25.03 -4.49 18.12
CA ALA A 118 26.40 -4.67 18.61
C ALA A 118 26.44 -5.23 20.05
N THR A 119 25.46 -4.85 20.87
CA THR A 119 25.36 -5.33 22.27
C THR A 119 24.54 -6.62 22.39
N ALA A 120 23.68 -6.93 21.41
CA ALA A 120 22.85 -8.13 21.40
C ALA A 120 23.01 -8.93 20.08
N PRO A 121 24.21 -9.41 19.72
CA PRO A 121 24.46 -10.05 18.42
C PRO A 121 23.76 -11.41 18.27
N THR A 122 23.50 -12.11 19.36
CA THR A 122 22.78 -13.37 19.36
C THR A 122 21.32 -13.18 18.96
N MET A 123 20.66 -12.20 19.58
CA MET A 123 19.28 -11.82 19.27
C MET A 123 19.13 -11.33 17.83
N ALA A 124 20.07 -10.51 17.35
CA ALA A 124 20.07 -10.01 15.99
C ALA A 124 20.19 -11.14 14.95
N ARG A 125 21.00 -12.18 15.25
CA ARG A 125 21.13 -13.39 14.40
C ARG A 125 19.89 -14.27 14.46
N GLU A 126 19.37 -14.55 15.64
CA GLU A 126 18.16 -15.34 15.84
C GLU A 126 16.96 -14.74 15.11
N TRP A 127 16.82 -13.42 15.17
CA TRP A 127 15.75 -12.70 14.50
C TRP A 127 16.09 -12.29 13.06
N GLN A 128 17.17 -12.83 12.50
CA GLN A 128 17.59 -12.66 11.10
C GLN A 128 17.66 -11.19 10.64
N ILE A 129 18.12 -10.31 11.52
CA ILE A 129 18.28 -8.88 11.24
C ILE A 129 19.38 -8.69 10.19
N LYS A 130 19.03 -8.05 9.08
CA LYS A 130 19.93 -7.86 7.94
C LYS A 130 20.49 -6.45 7.84
N LYS A 131 19.76 -5.47 8.36
CA LYS A 131 20.09 -4.06 8.18
C LYS A 131 19.85 -3.27 9.47
N GLU A 132 20.66 -2.23 9.66
CA GLU A 132 20.45 -1.28 10.75
C GLU A 132 19.15 -0.49 10.53
N GLY A 133 18.37 -0.29 11.59
CA GLY A 133 17.06 0.34 11.53
C GLY A 133 15.90 -0.63 11.23
N GLU A 134 16.18 -1.91 11.06
CA GLU A 134 15.13 -2.91 10.85
C GLU A 134 14.28 -3.06 12.13
N MET A 135 12.96 -3.07 11.94
CA MET A 135 11.99 -3.29 13.03
C MET A 135 11.37 -4.67 12.88
N VAL A 136 11.28 -5.39 13.99
CA VAL A 136 10.47 -6.62 14.09
C VAL A 136 9.22 -6.31 14.88
N ILE A 137 8.08 -6.48 14.23
CA ILE A 137 6.75 -6.27 14.80
C ILE A 137 6.15 -7.63 15.13
N ARG A 138 5.74 -7.83 16.39
CA ARG A 138 5.14 -9.07 16.87
C ARG A 138 3.72 -8.82 17.37
N TYR A 139 2.83 -9.68 16.98
CA TYR A 139 1.43 -9.70 17.40
C TYR A 139 0.99 -11.16 17.56
N ARG A 140 0.61 -11.57 18.78
CA ARG A 140 0.39 -12.98 19.12
C ARG A 140 1.61 -13.85 18.77
N ASP A 141 1.39 -14.94 18.03
CA ASP A 141 2.44 -15.84 17.56
C ASP A 141 3.04 -15.46 16.20
N GLN A 142 2.67 -14.28 15.68
CA GLN A 142 3.11 -13.80 14.38
C GLN A 142 4.18 -12.73 14.53
N GLN A 143 5.13 -12.72 13.60
CA GLN A 143 6.12 -11.65 13.50
C GLN A 143 6.33 -11.23 12.04
N GLN A 144 6.61 -9.96 11.85
CA GLN A 144 6.91 -9.36 10.53
C GLN A 144 8.04 -8.36 10.67
N HIS A 145 8.80 -8.20 9.58
CA HIS A 145 9.90 -7.26 9.52
C HIS A 145 9.47 -6.02 8.75
N LEU A 146 9.86 -4.85 9.23
CA LEU A 146 9.68 -3.58 8.54
C LEU A 146 11.02 -2.85 8.47
N TYR A 147 11.38 -2.44 7.26
CA TYR A 147 12.55 -1.64 6.96
C TYR A 147 12.14 -0.40 6.15
N LEU A 148 13.04 0.53 5.94
CA LEU A 148 12.76 1.75 5.17
C LEU A 148 11.93 1.51 3.90
N PRO A 149 10.98 2.42 3.59
CA PRO A 149 10.68 3.67 4.29
C PRO A 149 9.75 3.49 5.49
N TYR A 150 10.00 4.21 6.60
CA TYR A 150 9.12 4.20 7.77
C TYR A 150 7.90 5.09 7.52
N THR A 151 6.95 4.58 6.75
CA THR A 151 5.70 5.27 6.44
C THR A 151 4.54 4.68 7.23
N GLU A 152 3.49 5.47 7.37
CA GLU A 152 2.24 5.00 7.97
C GLU A 152 1.67 3.82 7.18
N GLU A 153 1.68 3.91 5.85
CA GLU A 153 1.20 2.85 4.97
C GLU A 153 1.95 1.53 5.18
N ALA A 154 3.30 1.59 5.24
CA ALA A 154 4.12 0.40 5.42
C ALA A 154 3.83 -0.28 6.76
N LEU A 155 3.75 0.49 7.86
CA LEU A 155 3.45 -0.06 9.18
C LEU A 155 2.01 -0.58 9.25
N THR A 156 1.03 0.14 8.73
CA THR A 156 -0.37 -0.30 8.73
C THR A 156 -0.54 -1.60 7.95
N ASN A 157 0.14 -1.75 6.80
CA ASN A 157 0.12 -2.98 6.01
C ASN A 157 0.77 -4.15 6.75
N VAL A 158 1.86 -3.93 7.50
CA VAL A 158 2.46 -4.95 8.36
C VAL A 158 1.50 -5.37 9.47
N LEU A 159 0.84 -4.43 10.13
CA LEU A 159 -0.15 -4.72 11.17
C LEU A 159 -1.35 -5.50 10.63
N LEU A 160 -1.81 -5.17 9.43
CA LEU A 160 -2.85 -5.90 8.70
C LEU A 160 -2.42 -7.34 8.41
N GLN A 161 -1.17 -7.53 8.02
CA GLN A 161 -0.60 -8.86 7.80
C GLN A 161 -0.54 -9.70 9.07
N LEU A 162 -0.18 -9.09 10.18
CA LEU A 162 -0.11 -9.75 11.48
C LEU A 162 -1.50 -10.14 12.02
N GLN A 163 -2.52 -9.33 11.74
CA GLN A 163 -3.90 -9.61 12.10
C GLN A 163 -4.43 -10.90 11.46
N HIS A 164 -4.15 -11.08 10.19
CA HIS A 164 -4.69 -12.20 9.40
C HIS A 164 -3.83 -13.48 9.44
N GLY A 165 -2.77 -13.46 10.26
CA GLY A 165 -1.86 -14.59 10.37
C GLY A 165 -0.83 -14.64 9.25
N SER A 166 0.09 -15.60 9.34
CA SER A 166 1.15 -15.81 8.36
C SER A 166 0.52 -16.13 7.00
N ARG A 167 0.72 -15.25 6.03
CA ARG A 167 0.29 -15.53 4.65
C ARG A 167 0.88 -16.86 4.19
N ALA A 168 0.04 -17.68 3.58
CA ALA A 168 0.52 -18.87 2.92
C ALA A 168 1.60 -18.51 1.88
N PRO A 169 2.69 -19.28 1.76
CA PRO A 169 3.74 -18.97 0.83
C PRO A 169 3.25 -19.06 -0.62
N LEU A 170 3.91 -18.33 -1.52
CA LEU A 170 3.84 -18.62 -2.94
C LEU A 170 4.55 -19.94 -3.21
N LEU A 171 3.83 -20.90 -3.75
CA LEU A 171 4.33 -22.22 -4.03
C LEU A 171 4.65 -22.36 -5.52
N PHE A 172 5.93 -22.27 -5.88
CA PHE A 172 6.39 -22.45 -7.25
C PHE A 172 6.50 -23.93 -7.58
N ALA A 173 5.84 -24.35 -8.64
CA ALA A 173 6.05 -25.68 -9.23
C ALA A 173 7.45 -25.73 -9.85
N THR A 174 8.20 -26.80 -9.58
CA THR A 174 9.56 -27.01 -10.09
C THR A 174 9.81 -28.49 -10.26
N GLY A 175 9.25 -29.13 -11.18
CA GLY A 175 9.46 -30.58 -11.36
C GLY A 175 9.38 -30.99 -12.81
N ASN A 176 8.87 -30.11 -13.64
CA ASN A 176 8.61 -30.35 -15.05
C ASN A 176 9.39 -29.35 -15.92
N GLY A 177 10.54 -28.85 -15.44
CA GLY A 177 11.40 -27.90 -16.15
C GLY A 177 10.88 -26.44 -16.11
N GLU A 178 10.08 -26.09 -15.12
CA GLU A 178 9.62 -24.75 -14.91
C GLU A 178 10.76 -23.81 -14.41
N PRO A 179 10.75 -22.51 -14.77
CA PRO A 179 11.66 -21.51 -14.22
C PRO A 179 11.62 -21.48 -12.69
N ALA A 180 12.72 -21.83 -12.03
CA ALA A 180 12.80 -21.86 -10.58
C ALA A 180 13.24 -20.51 -10.01
N PRO A 181 12.70 -20.08 -8.83
CA PRO A 181 13.10 -18.84 -8.16
C PRO A 181 14.56 -18.80 -7.67
N GLN A 182 15.28 -19.93 -7.72
CA GLN A 182 16.70 -20.03 -7.36
C GLN A 182 17.61 -20.07 -8.60
N ASP A 183 17.05 -20.29 -9.79
CA ASP A 183 17.79 -20.41 -11.02
C ASP A 183 18.23 -19.05 -11.55
N THR A 184 19.54 -18.84 -11.64
CA THR A 184 20.17 -17.58 -12.09
C THR A 184 20.37 -17.50 -13.60
N THR A 185 20.06 -18.54 -14.35
CA THR A 185 20.14 -18.53 -15.82
C THR A 185 19.14 -17.53 -16.41
N SER A 186 19.27 -17.23 -17.69
CA SER A 186 18.33 -16.33 -18.39
C SER A 186 16.89 -16.87 -18.40
N GLN A 187 16.73 -18.19 -18.37
CA GLN A 187 15.44 -18.89 -18.33
C GLN A 187 14.94 -19.15 -16.90
N GLY A 188 15.76 -18.93 -15.88
CA GLY A 188 15.38 -19.01 -14.48
C GLY A 188 14.53 -17.83 -14.02
N ALA A 189 14.14 -17.82 -12.74
CA ALA A 189 13.33 -16.77 -12.12
C ALA A 189 13.95 -16.19 -10.83
N SER A 190 15.30 -16.19 -10.72
CA SER A 190 15.99 -15.72 -9.50
C SER A 190 15.77 -14.26 -9.19
N GLN A 191 15.62 -13.40 -10.19
CA GLN A 191 15.34 -11.99 -9.99
C GLN A 191 13.95 -11.80 -9.39
N LEU A 192 12.95 -12.58 -9.80
CA LEU A 192 11.63 -12.60 -9.20
C LEU A 192 11.71 -13.09 -7.74
N GLY A 193 12.45 -14.19 -7.50
CA GLY A 193 12.68 -14.72 -6.15
C GLY A 193 13.26 -13.66 -5.20
N GLN A 194 14.29 -12.93 -5.64
CA GLN A 194 14.89 -11.84 -4.88
C GLN A 194 13.91 -10.68 -4.61
N ALA A 195 13.15 -10.28 -5.63
CA ALA A 195 12.16 -9.20 -5.48
C ALA A 195 11.04 -9.57 -4.49
N LEU A 196 10.56 -10.82 -4.53
CA LEU A 196 9.55 -11.32 -3.60
C LEU A 196 10.08 -11.39 -2.16
N GLN A 197 11.31 -11.86 -1.97
CA GLN A 197 11.96 -11.88 -0.66
C GLN A 197 12.17 -10.47 -0.12
N ALA A 198 12.61 -9.53 -0.95
CA ALA A 198 12.77 -8.13 -0.57
C ALA A 198 11.43 -7.47 -0.17
N ALA A 199 10.32 -7.91 -0.78
CA ALA A 199 8.97 -7.49 -0.43
C ALA A 199 8.36 -8.24 0.78
N GLY A 200 9.14 -9.13 1.44
CA GLY A 200 8.68 -9.91 2.60
C GLY A 200 7.68 -11.02 2.23
N ILE A 201 7.57 -11.39 0.96
CA ILE A 201 6.69 -12.47 0.50
C ILE A 201 7.45 -13.79 0.60
N ARG A 202 6.92 -14.73 1.38
CA ARG A 202 7.52 -16.06 1.50
C ARG A 202 7.28 -16.86 0.24
N ILE A 203 8.35 -17.46 -0.27
CA ILE A 203 8.33 -18.35 -1.42
C ILE A 203 8.79 -19.75 -1.00
N SER A 204 8.19 -20.75 -1.59
CA SER A 204 8.60 -22.15 -1.49
C SER A 204 8.58 -22.76 -2.87
N SER A 205 9.48 -23.69 -3.14
CA SER A 205 9.50 -24.44 -4.39
C SER A 205 9.13 -25.89 -4.11
N THR A 206 8.32 -26.49 -4.97
CA THR A 206 7.96 -27.89 -4.85
C THR A 206 8.13 -28.62 -6.17
N ALA A 207 8.94 -29.67 -6.14
CA ALA A 207 9.03 -30.60 -7.26
C ALA A 207 7.88 -31.63 -7.27
N SER A 208 7.22 -31.80 -6.12
CA SER A 208 6.15 -32.79 -5.95
C SER A 208 4.82 -32.09 -5.64
N ILE A 209 4.15 -31.59 -6.67
CA ILE A 209 2.82 -31.00 -6.57
C ILE A 209 1.79 -32.02 -6.03
N SER A 210 2.02 -33.31 -6.28
CA SER A 210 1.15 -34.39 -5.82
C SER A 210 1.09 -34.56 -4.30
N SER A 211 2.03 -33.99 -3.57
CA SER A 211 2.09 -33.98 -2.09
C SER A 211 1.77 -32.64 -1.46
N LEU A 212 0.90 -31.83 -2.08
CA LEU A 212 0.45 -30.59 -1.48
C LEU A 212 -0.20 -30.87 -0.12
N PRO A 213 0.32 -30.30 1.00
CA PRO A 213 -0.14 -30.63 2.33
C PRO A 213 -1.57 -30.11 2.56
N GLY A 214 -2.53 -30.99 2.73
CA GLY A 214 -3.91 -30.84 3.21
C GLY A 214 -4.53 -29.44 3.31
N LYS A 215 -5.21 -29.14 4.41
CA LYS A 215 -5.94 -27.87 4.61
C LYS A 215 -5.06 -26.58 4.55
N GLN A 216 -3.77 -26.66 4.84
CA GLN A 216 -2.86 -25.50 4.71
C GLN A 216 -2.50 -25.20 3.25
N ALA A 217 -2.55 -26.19 2.36
CA ALA A 217 -2.32 -25.99 0.94
C ALA A 217 -3.50 -25.28 0.25
N SER A 218 -4.71 -25.42 0.75
CA SER A 218 -5.86 -24.71 0.18
C SER A 218 -5.77 -23.18 0.31
N LEU A 219 -4.91 -22.68 1.17
CA LEU A 219 -4.63 -21.25 1.34
C LEU A 219 -3.42 -20.76 0.54
N ALA A 220 -2.53 -21.66 0.11
CA ALA A 220 -1.35 -21.33 -0.68
C ALA A 220 -1.74 -20.82 -2.07
N THR A 221 -0.92 -19.93 -2.62
CA THR A 221 -1.03 -19.54 -4.02
C THR A 221 -0.06 -20.41 -4.83
N LEU A 222 -0.60 -21.25 -5.69
CA LEU A 222 0.20 -22.06 -6.61
C LEU A 222 0.65 -21.19 -7.79
N VAL A 223 1.94 -21.27 -8.14
CA VAL A 223 2.52 -20.57 -9.29
C VAL A 223 3.01 -21.63 -10.28
N LEU A 224 2.31 -21.73 -11.41
CA LEU A 224 2.69 -22.58 -12.55
C LEU A 224 3.34 -21.67 -13.59
N THR A 225 4.66 -21.72 -13.66
CA THR A 225 5.45 -21.11 -14.72
C THR A 225 5.57 -22.10 -15.89
N GLY A 226 6.05 -21.65 -17.02
CA GLY A 226 6.09 -22.49 -18.22
C GLY A 226 6.86 -23.82 -18.05
N ALA A 227 6.14 -24.91 -17.93
CA ALA A 227 6.72 -26.24 -17.88
C ALA A 227 7.27 -26.64 -19.26
N THR A 228 8.43 -27.30 -19.29
CA THR A 228 9.01 -27.84 -20.53
C THR A 228 8.65 -29.32 -20.75
N GLN A 229 8.17 -30.00 -19.70
CA GLN A 229 7.74 -31.39 -19.72
C GLN A 229 6.28 -31.51 -19.28
N PRO A 230 5.54 -32.49 -19.81
CA PRO A 230 4.15 -32.73 -19.45
C PRO A 230 3.96 -33.07 -17.96
N TYR A 231 2.91 -32.50 -17.35
CA TYR A 231 2.49 -32.88 -15.99
C TYR A 231 1.96 -34.32 -15.97
N THR A 232 2.34 -35.11 -14.97
CA THR A 232 1.81 -36.45 -14.73
C THR A 232 0.33 -36.40 -14.35
N ALA A 233 -0.38 -37.50 -14.46
CA ALA A 233 -1.79 -37.62 -14.09
C ALA A 233 -2.01 -37.19 -12.61
N ALA A 234 -1.13 -37.64 -11.70
CA ALA A 234 -1.19 -37.29 -10.29
C ALA A 234 -1.02 -35.79 -10.04
N GLN A 235 -0.07 -35.13 -10.71
CA GLN A 235 0.15 -33.68 -10.64
C GLN A 235 -1.07 -32.92 -11.16
N ARG A 236 -1.64 -33.32 -12.30
CA ARG A 236 -2.84 -32.68 -12.86
C ARG A 236 -4.02 -32.80 -11.91
N THR A 237 -4.26 -33.97 -11.32
CA THR A 237 -5.33 -34.14 -10.31
C THR A 237 -5.11 -33.25 -9.08
N ALA A 238 -3.87 -33.15 -8.60
CA ALA A 238 -3.55 -32.29 -7.44
C ALA A 238 -3.78 -30.81 -7.76
N ILE A 239 -3.37 -30.32 -8.93
CA ILE A 239 -3.61 -28.94 -9.38
C ILE A 239 -5.12 -28.65 -9.47
N GLN A 240 -5.88 -29.56 -10.11
CA GLN A 240 -7.34 -29.41 -10.22
C GLN A 240 -8.02 -29.41 -8.85
N GLY A 241 -7.61 -30.32 -7.95
CA GLY A 241 -8.09 -30.38 -6.58
C GLY A 241 -7.79 -29.12 -5.77
N HIS A 242 -6.59 -28.54 -5.93
CA HIS A 242 -6.22 -27.28 -5.31
C HIS A 242 -7.20 -26.13 -5.71
N ILE A 243 -7.52 -26.03 -6.98
CA ILE A 243 -8.47 -25.02 -7.48
C ILE A 243 -9.89 -25.30 -7.00
N GLN A 244 -10.35 -26.55 -6.98
CA GLN A 244 -11.67 -26.94 -6.48
C GLN A 244 -11.86 -26.63 -4.99
N GLN A 245 -10.80 -26.79 -4.21
CA GLN A 245 -10.77 -26.46 -2.78
C GLN A 245 -10.66 -24.95 -2.51
N GLY A 246 -10.65 -24.11 -3.55
CA GLY A 246 -10.56 -22.66 -3.42
C GLY A 246 -9.14 -22.11 -3.40
N GLY A 247 -8.12 -22.88 -3.76
CA GLY A 247 -6.74 -22.42 -3.84
C GLY A 247 -6.56 -21.34 -4.91
N ASN A 248 -5.62 -20.41 -4.65
CA ASN A 248 -5.27 -19.37 -5.61
C ASN A 248 -4.26 -19.91 -6.64
N LEU A 249 -4.25 -19.30 -7.84
CA LEU A 249 -3.36 -19.73 -8.92
C LEU A 249 -2.79 -18.54 -9.68
N VAL A 250 -1.51 -18.61 -10.01
CA VAL A 250 -0.91 -17.83 -11.10
C VAL A 250 -0.39 -18.80 -12.13
N TRP A 251 -0.89 -18.69 -13.35
CA TRP A 251 -0.59 -19.63 -14.41
C TRP A 251 -0.09 -18.91 -15.65
N LEU A 252 1.15 -19.20 -16.02
CA LEU A 252 1.75 -18.76 -17.27
C LEU A 252 1.52 -19.88 -18.30
N VAL A 253 0.71 -19.57 -19.30
CA VAL A 253 0.36 -20.50 -20.35
C VAL A 253 1.31 -20.38 -21.53
N ASP A 254 1.65 -21.50 -22.13
CA ASP A 254 2.55 -21.58 -23.27
C ASP A 254 1.78 -22.01 -24.53
N ARG A 255 1.98 -23.21 -24.91
CA ARG A 255 1.44 -23.76 -26.15
C ARG A 255 0.03 -24.31 -25.99
N PRO A 256 -0.64 -24.57 -27.13
CA PRO A 256 -1.99 -25.15 -27.15
C PRO A 256 -2.17 -26.42 -26.32
N GLN A 257 -1.14 -27.27 -26.25
CA GLN A 257 -1.20 -28.53 -25.50
C GLN A 257 -0.93 -28.37 -24.00
N GLN A 258 -0.51 -27.16 -23.54
CA GLN A 258 -0.41 -26.76 -22.13
C GLN A 258 0.27 -27.80 -21.23
N GLN A 259 1.14 -28.64 -21.77
CA GLN A 259 1.80 -29.73 -21.06
C GLN A 259 0.81 -30.65 -20.29
N GLY A 260 -0.38 -30.84 -20.84
CA GLY A 260 -1.45 -31.67 -20.28
C GLY A 260 -2.41 -30.96 -19.33
N LEU A 261 -2.37 -29.64 -19.27
CA LEU A 261 -3.30 -28.82 -18.42
C LEU A 261 -4.58 -28.38 -19.15
N ASP A 262 -4.90 -28.98 -20.30
CA ASP A 262 -6.14 -28.69 -21.05
C ASP A 262 -7.41 -28.89 -20.21
N ALA A 263 -7.42 -29.90 -19.36
CA ALA A 263 -8.52 -30.13 -18.42
C ALA A 263 -8.66 -29.03 -17.39
N LEU A 264 -7.56 -28.37 -16.96
CA LEU A 264 -7.58 -27.20 -16.10
C LEU A 264 -8.14 -25.99 -16.85
N ALA A 265 -7.74 -25.76 -18.09
CA ALA A 265 -8.29 -24.70 -18.93
C ALA A 265 -9.81 -24.88 -19.08
N THR A 266 -10.27 -26.10 -19.39
CA THR A 266 -11.68 -26.43 -19.48
C THR A 266 -12.43 -26.21 -18.18
N GLN A 267 -11.86 -26.65 -17.04
CA GLN A 267 -12.44 -26.43 -15.70
C GLN A 267 -12.64 -24.94 -15.39
N LEU A 268 -11.71 -24.11 -15.83
CA LEU A 268 -11.77 -22.65 -15.65
C LEU A 268 -12.57 -21.94 -16.76
N GLY A 269 -13.10 -22.68 -17.74
CA GLY A 269 -13.84 -22.13 -18.89
C GLY A 269 -12.96 -21.27 -19.80
N LEU A 270 -11.65 -21.52 -19.84
CA LEU A 270 -10.68 -20.77 -20.63
C LEU A 270 -10.54 -21.36 -22.01
N THR A 271 -10.47 -20.49 -23.01
CA THR A 271 -10.02 -20.81 -24.37
C THR A 271 -8.70 -20.10 -24.61
N ILE A 272 -7.65 -20.87 -24.90
CA ILE A 272 -6.32 -20.35 -25.22
C ILE A 272 -6.08 -20.57 -26.70
N SER A 273 -5.66 -19.52 -27.42
CA SER A 273 -5.47 -19.57 -28.85
C SER A 273 -4.41 -20.61 -29.24
N GLN A 274 -4.70 -21.35 -30.30
CA GLN A 274 -3.72 -22.26 -30.92
C GLN A 274 -2.59 -21.46 -31.58
N GLY A 275 -2.93 -20.32 -32.17
CA GLY A 275 -2.00 -19.42 -32.83
C GLY A 275 -1.31 -18.47 -31.85
N MET A 276 -0.26 -17.86 -32.36
CA MET A 276 0.53 -16.83 -31.64
C MET A 276 0.03 -15.43 -31.99
N ILE A 277 0.04 -14.54 -31.02
CA ILE A 277 -0.28 -13.12 -31.26
C ILE A 277 0.91 -12.47 -31.97
N ILE A 278 0.66 -11.78 -33.06
CA ILE A 278 1.66 -11.02 -33.81
C ILE A 278 1.18 -9.59 -34.06
N ASP A 279 2.15 -8.67 -34.14
CA ASP A 279 1.91 -7.29 -34.52
C ASP A 279 2.78 -6.91 -35.72
N PRO A 280 2.19 -6.72 -36.92
CA PRO A 280 2.93 -6.39 -38.13
C PRO A 280 3.60 -5.01 -38.05
N VAL A 281 3.13 -4.11 -37.19
CA VAL A 281 3.75 -2.79 -36.96
C VAL A 281 5.20 -2.91 -36.50
N ASN A 282 5.53 -3.98 -35.76
CA ASN A 282 6.88 -4.24 -35.28
C ASN A 282 7.93 -4.32 -36.39
N ARG A 283 7.55 -4.73 -37.60
CA ARG A 283 8.47 -4.80 -38.74
C ARG A 283 9.02 -3.44 -39.15
N GLN A 284 8.26 -2.39 -38.98
CA GLN A 284 8.72 -1.03 -39.31
C GLN A 284 9.90 -0.59 -38.45
N PHE A 285 10.10 -1.25 -37.31
CA PHE A 285 11.14 -0.97 -36.33
C PHE A 285 12.17 -2.07 -36.24
N ASP A 286 12.19 -3.02 -37.16
CA ASP A 286 13.05 -4.21 -37.16
C ASP A 286 12.92 -5.05 -35.86
N ILE A 287 11.70 -5.10 -35.31
CA ILE A 287 11.35 -5.86 -34.13
C ILE A 287 10.64 -7.15 -34.57
N PRO A 288 10.90 -8.31 -33.94
CA PRO A 288 10.16 -9.55 -34.23
C PRO A 288 8.65 -9.37 -34.07
N LEU A 289 7.86 -9.93 -34.97
CA LEU A 289 6.39 -9.76 -34.98
C LEU A 289 5.73 -10.26 -33.69
N HIS A 290 6.33 -11.23 -33.01
CA HIS A 290 5.86 -11.83 -31.77
C HIS A 290 6.37 -11.12 -30.49
N ALA A 291 7.22 -10.11 -30.62
CA ALA A 291 7.72 -9.30 -29.50
C ALA A 291 6.72 -8.15 -29.22
N LEU A 292 5.68 -8.44 -28.46
CA LEU A 292 4.59 -7.52 -28.21
C LEU A 292 4.88 -6.56 -27.09
N SER A 293 4.39 -5.34 -27.19
CA SER A 293 4.44 -4.38 -26.08
C SER A 293 3.11 -3.62 -25.94
N THR A 294 2.76 -3.22 -24.72
CA THR A 294 1.53 -2.48 -24.47
C THR A 294 1.65 -1.54 -23.28
N GLN A 295 0.79 -0.53 -23.27
CA GLN A 295 0.42 0.31 -22.12
C GLN A 295 -1.10 0.30 -21.91
N ARG A 296 -1.81 -0.63 -22.53
CA ARG A 296 -3.27 -0.77 -22.44
C ARG A 296 -3.62 -1.74 -21.34
N TYR A 297 -4.05 -1.20 -20.23
CA TYR A 297 -4.46 -1.94 -19.04
C TYR A 297 -5.91 -1.60 -18.73
N ALA A 298 -6.67 -2.60 -18.33
CA ALA A 298 -7.98 -2.36 -17.76
C ALA A 298 -7.81 -1.83 -16.32
N ALA A 299 -8.57 -0.80 -15.95
CA ALA A 299 -8.55 -0.22 -14.61
C ALA A 299 -9.27 -1.12 -13.61
N GLN A 300 -8.74 -2.34 -13.37
CA GLN A 300 -9.34 -3.34 -12.48
C GLN A 300 -8.29 -4.34 -11.97
N GLY A 301 -8.55 -4.91 -10.79
CA GLY A 301 -7.66 -5.92 -10.19
C GLY A 301 -6.21 -5.43 -10.08
N PRO A 302 -5.23 -6.26 -10.50
CA PRO A 302 -3.81 -5.88 -10.39
C PRO A 302 -3.36 -4.80 -11.38
N THR A 303 -4.20 -4.36 -12.32
CA THR A 303 -3.83 -3.36 -13.31
C THR A 303 -4.54 -2.02 -13.10
N GLN A 304 -5.23 -1.82 -11.95
CA GLN A 304 -6.08 -0.66 -11.71
C GLN A 304 -5.36 0.68 -11.90
N ASP A 305 -4.13 0.80 -11.43
CA ASP A 305 -3.33 2.04 -11.50
C ASP A 305 -2.00 1.81 -12.23
N PHE A 306 -1.94 0.81 -13.10
CA PHE A 306 -0.73 0.45 -13.81
C PHE A 306 -0.58 1.23 -15.11
N ALA A 307 0.61 1.84 -15.33
CA ALA A 307 0.86 2.71 -16.48
C ALA A 307 2.19 2.44 -17.20
N LEU A 308 3.04 1.54 -16.69
CA LEU A 308 4.34 1.27 -17.29
C LEU A 308 4.18 0.41 -18.55
N ARG A 309 5.03 0.60 -19.56
CA ARG A 309 5.04 -0.27 -20.75
C ARG A 309 5.54 -1.66 -20.38
N THR A 310 4.78 -2.69 -20.75
CA THR A 310 5.14 -4.11 -20.57
C THR A 310 5.35 -4.81 -21.89
N PHE A 311 6.10 -5.92 -21.84
CA PHE A 311 6.52 -6.67 -23.00
C PHE A 311 6.13 -8.15 -22.84
N PHE A 312 5.54 -8.71 -23.89
CA PHE A 312 5.08 -10.11 -23.94
C PHE A 312 5.63 -10.76 -25.19
N ASP A 313 6.59 -11.67 -25.04
CA ASP A 313 7.13 -12.40 -26.15
C ASP A 313 6.41 -13.75 -26.29
N ASN A 314 6.24 -14.24 -27.52
CA ASN A 314 5.61 -15.52 -27.85
C ASN A 314 4.24 -15.70 -27.17
N ALA A 315 3.41 -14.68 -27.24
CA ALA A 315 2.18 -14.66 -26.48
C ALA A 315 1.00 -15.32 -27.22
N HIS A 316 0.15 -15.97 -26.43
CA HIS A 316 -1.12 -16.56 -26.84
C HIS A 316 -2.31 -15.77 -26.29
N ALA A 317 -3.38 -15.68 -27.06
CA ALA A 317 -4.60 -15.02 -26.61
C ALA A 317 -5.37 -15.92 -25.63
N ILE A 318 -5.87 -15.30 -24.58
CA ILE A 318 -6.70 -15.95 -23.56
C ILE A 318 -8.10 -15.37 -23.63
N GLN A 319 -9.08 -16.22 -23.80
CA GLN A 319 -10.48 -15.84 -23.83
C GLN A 319 -11.27 -16.63 -22.79
N ARG A 320 -12.25 -16.00 -22.22
CA ARG A 320 -13.25 -16.64 -21.38
C ARG A 320 -14.58 -15.99 -21.63
N PRO A 321 -15.46 -16.64 -22.41
CA PRO A 321 -16.82 -16.16 -22.61
C PRO A 321 -17.55 -16.09 -21.26
N ARG A 322 -18.24 -14.99 -21.01
CA ARG A 322 -19.11 -14.89 -19.82
C ARG A 322 -20.32 -15.79 -20.04
N GLN A 323 -20.58 -16.64 -19.02
CA GLN A 323 -21.80 -17.43 -18.99
C GLN A 323 -22.72 -16.88 -17.88
N ALA A 324 -24.01 -16.81 -18.12
CA ALA A 324 -24.97 -16.37 -17.12
C ALA A 324 -25.03 -17.36 -15.96
N GLY A 325 -24.99 -16.88 -14.71
CA GLY A 325 -25.06 -17.72 -13.51
C GLY A 325 -23.74 -18.31 -13.04
N GLU A 326 -22.61 -18.00 -13.70
CA GLU A 326 -21.31 -18.47 -13.23
C GLU A 326 -20.81 -17.73 -11.99
N PRO A 327 -20.17 -18.45 -11.05
CA PRO A 327 -19.62 -17.86 -9.83
C PRO A 327 -18.35 -17.03 -10.05
N TRP A 328 -17.72 -17.12 -11.24
CA TRP A 328 -16.49 -16.42 -11.55
C TRP A 328 -16.73 -15.05 -12.16
N ARG A 329 -16.14 -14.02 -11.54
CA ARG A 329 -15.99 -12.71 -12.15
C ARG A 329 -14.75 -12.71 -13.04
N VAL A 330 -14.93 -12.42 -14.32
CA VAL A 330 -13.88 -12.38 -15.35
C VAL A 330 -13.36 -10.95 -15.48
N LEU A 331 -12.05 -10.78 -15.35
CA LEU A 331 -11.35 -9.50 -15.41
C LEU A 331 -10.29 -9.57 -16.54
N PRO A 332 -10.58 -9.15 -17.78
CA PRO A 332 -9.54 -8.94 -18.79
C PRO A 332 -8.62 -7.81 -18.30
N LEU A 333 -7.30 -8.07 -18.23
CA LEU A 333 -6.34 -7.15 -17.61
C LEU A 333 -5.48 -6.41 -18.62
N VAL A 334 -4.93 -7.15 -19.60
CA VAL A 334 -3.96 -6.62 -20.54
C VAL A 334 -4.33 -7.04 -21.95
N ALA A 335 -4.39 -6.08 -22.86
CA ALA A 335 -4.58 -6.29 -24.29
C ALA A 335 -3.34 -5.84 -25.07
N VAL A 336 -3.00 -6.59 -26.11
CA VAL A 336 -1.85 -6.37 -27.01
C VAL A 336 -2.27 -6.41 -28.47
N ALA A 337 -1.37 -6.03 -29.37
CA ALA A 337 -1.52 -6.12 -30.82
C ALA A 337 -2.81 -5.48 -31.34
N GLU A 338 -2.95 -4.19 -31.12
CA GLU A 338 -4.15 -3.42 -31.57
C GLU A 338 -4.37 -3.52 -33.07
N HIS A 339 -3.28 -3.49 -33.84
CA HIS A 339 -3.28 -3.59 -35.30
C HIS A 339 -2.80 -4.95 -35.79
N GLY A 340 -2.61 -5.88 -34.86
CA GLY A 340 -2.18 -7.25 -35.13
C GLY A 340 -3.32 -8.26 -35.09
N TRP A 341 -2.96 -9.51 -35.02
CA TRP A 341 -3.92 -10.62 -34.94
C TRP A 341 -3.28 -11.85 -34.29
N VAL A 342 -4.11 -12.81 -33.92
CA VAL A 342 -3.69 -14.15 -33.55
C VAL A 342 -3.51 -14.96 -34.83
N SER A 343 -2.28 -15.29 -35.19
CA SER A 343 -2.00 -16.06 -36.41
C SER A 343 -1.85 -17.54 -36.11
N ALA A 344 -2.66 -18.37 -36.76
CA ALA A 344 -2.60 -19.80 -36.62
C ALA A 344 -1.38 -20.42 -37.31
N SER A 345 -0.83 -19.74 -38.32
CA SER A 345 0.27 -20.25 -39.16
C SER A 345 1.65 -19.71 -38.82
N TYR A 346 1.74 -18.64 -38.00
CA TYR A 346 3.02 -18.01 -37.69
C TYR A 346 3.90 -18.90 -36.78
N GLN A 347 5.16 -19.06 -37.19
CA GLN A 347 6.19 -19.75 -36.41
C GLN A 347 7.44 -18.87 -36.31
N PRO A 348 7.93 -18.56 -35.06
CA PRO A 348 9.07 -17.65 -34.85
C PRO A 348 10.39 -18.12 -35.51
N ALA A 349 10.56 -19.41 -35.65
CA ALA A 349 11.80 -20.03 -36.19
C ALA A 349 11.94 -19.98 -37.71
N GLN A 350 10.91 -19.60 -38.44
CA GLN A 350 10.95 -19.48 -39.87
C GLN A 350 11.12 -18.02 -40.29
N PRO A 351 12.26 -17.63 -40.95
CA PRO A 351 12.39 -16.32 -41.54
C PRO A 351 11.42 -16.20 -42.72
N ALA A 352 10.27 -15.69 -42.49
CA ALA A 352 9.20 -15.83 -43.44
C ALA A 352 8.82 -14.51 -44.07
N SER A 353 8.26 -14.59 -45.25
CA SER A 353 7.25 -13.70 -45.76
C SER A 353 6.31 -13.25 -44.63
N LEU A 354 5.93 -11.95 -44.61
CA LEU A 354 4.93 -11.47 -43.67
C LEU A 354 3.71 -12.37 -43.71
N PRO A 355 3.27 -12.93 -42.57
CA PRO A 355 2.02 -13.66 -42.54
C PRO A 355 0.90 -12.72 -42.99
N VAL A 356 0.07 -13.20 -43.91
CA VAL A 356 -1.11 -12.48 -44.40
C VAL A 356 -2.27 -12.91 -43.52
N PHE A 357 -3.04 -11.95 -43.02
CA PHE A 357 -4.23 -12.21 -42.23
C PHE A 357 -5.24 -13.08 -42.99
N ASN A 358 -5.62 -14.20 -42.43
CA ASN A 358 -6.62 -15.11 -42.97
C ASN A 358 -7.88 -15.09 -42.09
N PRO A 359 -9.01 -14.48 -42.54
CA PRO A 359 -10.24 -14.39 -41.74
C PRO A 359 -10.85 -15.72 -41.32
N GLN A 360 -10.47 -16.84 -41.94
CA GLN A 360 -11.00 -18.16 -41.61
C GLN A 360 -10.25 -18.84 -40.45
N THR A 361 -8.98 -18.51 -40.26
CA THR A 361 -8.10 -19.18 -39.26
C THR A 361 -7.57 -18.21 -38.20
N ASP A 362 -7.48 -16.93 -38.51
CA ASP A 362 -6.88 -15.92 -37.67
C ASP A 362 -7.93 -15.09 -36.95
N THR A 363 -7.59 -14.54 -35.80
CA THR A 363 -8.49 -13.66 -35.02
C THR A 363 -7.89 -12.27 -34.91
N GLN A 364 -8.63 -11.27 -35.40
CA GLN A 364 -8.20 -9.86 -35.34
C GLN A 364 -8.02 -9.39 -33.90
N GLY A 365 -6.99 -8.57 -33.68
CA GLY A 365 -6.73 -7.90 -32.39
C GLY A 365 -7.71 -6.74 -32.08
N PRO A 366 -7.60 -6.14 -30.88
CA PRO A 366 -6.64 -6.43 -29.83
C PRO A 366 -6.90 -7.79 -29.13
N ALA A 367 -5.83 -8.48 -28.76
CA ALA A 367 -5.90 -9.79 -28.11
C ALA A 367 -5.60 -9.68 -26.61
N THR A 368 -6.42 -10.30 -25.78
CA THR A 368 -6.18 -10.36 -24.33
C THR A 368 -5.05 -11.36 -24.05
N VAL A 369 -3.96 -10.88 -23.46
CA VAL A 369 -2.79 -11.70 -23.08
C VAL A 369 -2.75 -11.97 -21.58
N MET A 370 -3.47 -11.22 -20.79
CA MET A 370 -3.55 -11.40 -19.34
C MET A 370 -4.98 -11.25 -18.85
N LEU A 371 -5.42 -12.22 -18.03
CA LEU A 371 -6.78 -12.30 -17.53
C LEU A 371 -6.75 -12.73 -16.07
N ALA A 372 -7.66 -12.17 -15.25
CA ALA A 372 -7.87 -12.66 -13.89
C ALA A 372 -9.30 -13.17 -13.69
N LEU A 373 -9.44 -14.11 -12.76
CA LEU A 373 -10.70 -14.65 -12.31
C LEU A 373 -10.81 -14.41 -10.80
N GLU A 374 -11.97 -13.95 -10.35
CA GLU A 374 -12.33 -13.83 -8.93
C GLU A 374 -13.60 -14.64 -8.64
N LYS A 375 -13.61 -15.31 -7.48
CA LYS A 375 -14.79 -16.02 -6.97
C LYS A 375 -14.84 -15.87 -5.45
N ASP A 376 -16.01 -15.57 -4.90
CA ASP A 376 -16.21 -15.53 -3.46
C ASP A 376 -16.20 -16.95 -2.89
N ARG A 377 -15.47 -17.15 -1.78
CA ARG A 377 -15.45 -18.40 -1.00
C ARG A 377 -16.53 -18.36 0.08
N ALA A 378 -16.92 -19.53 0.55
CA ALA A 378 -17.84 -19.64 1.69
C ALA A 378 -17.29 -19.02 2.99
N SER A 379 -15.96 -18.88 3.11
CA SER A 379 -15.28 -18.21 4.22
C SER A 379 -15.36 -16.67 4.19
N GLY A 380 -15.94 -16.07 3.15
CA GLY A 380 -15.93 -14.62 2.91
C GLY A 380 -14.66 -14.10 2.23
N GLU A 381 -13.64 -14.93 2.06
CA GLU A 381 -12.46 -14.61 1.30
C GLU A 381 -12.69 -14.81 -0.21
N ARG A 382 -11.80 -14.27 -1.05
CA ARG A 382 -11.88 -14.45 -2.50
C ARG A 382 -10.84 -15.44 -3.00
N GLN A 383 -11.27 -16.35 -3.85
CA GLN A 383 -10.37 -17.12 -4.70
C GLN A 383 -9.96 -16.26 -5.89
N ARG A 384 -8.66 -16.16 -6.15
CA ARG A 384 -8.11 -15.36 -7.24
C ARG A 384 -7.18 -16.20 -8.10
N ILE A 385 -7.37 -16.06 -9.41
CA ILE A 385 -6.56 -16.73 -10.40
C ILE A 385 -6.09 -15.69 -11.41
N VAL A 386 -4.79 -15.66 -11.71
CA VAL A 386 -4.21 -14.84 -12.79
C VAL A 386 -3.63 -15.76 -13.83
N ILE A 387 -4.00 -15.52 -15.09
CA ILE A 387 -3.52 -16.27 -16.25
C ILE A 387 -2.78 -15.29 -17.16
N ILE A 388 -1.58 -15.65 -17.59
CA ILE A 388 -0.72 -14.85 -18.47
C ILE A 388 -0.37 -15.70 -19.69
N GLY A 389 -0.69 -15.23 -20.88
CA GLY A 389 -0.49 -15.90 -22.16
C GLY A 389 0.94 -15.81 -22.69
N SER A 390 1.94 -15.70 -21.82
CA SER A 390 3.35 -15.71 -22.18
C SER A 390 4.13 -16.49 -21.15
N GLN A 391 4.63 -17.66 -21.54
CA GLN A 391 5.37 -18.59 -20.68
C GLN A 391 6.62 -17.94 -20.06
N GLN A 392 7.31 -17.12 -20.83
CA GLN A 392 8.59 -16.56 -20.45
C GLN A 392 8.48 -15.27 -19.61
N PHE A 393 7.27 -14.79 -19.32
CA PHE A 393 7.05 -13.49 -18.68
C PHE A 393 7.76 -13.33 -17.34
N PHE A 394 7.93 -14.43 -16.57
CA PHE A 394 8.62 -14.43 -15.27
C PHE A 394 10.11 -14.74 -15.35
N THR A 395 10.66 -15.04 -16.53
CA THR A 395 12.08 -15.38 -16.66
C THR A 395 12.97 -14.16 -16.43
N ASN A 396 14.21 -14.41 -16.00
CA ASN A 396 15.21 -13.37 -15.79
C ASN A 396 15.47 -12.55 -17.07
N ALA A 397 15.37 -13.15 -18.25
CA ALA A 397 15.51 -12.47 -19.53
C ALA A 397 14.40 -11.45 -19.81
N GLN A 398 13.19 -11.68 -19.34
CA GLN A 398 12.02 -10.86 -19.64
C GLN A 398 11.64 -9.90 -18.51
N LEU A 399 11.93 -10.28 -17.27
CA LEU A 399 11.41 -9.62 -16.09
C LEU A 399 11.88 -8.15 -15.96
N GLN A 400 13.10 -7.83 -16.42
CA GLN A 400 13.68 -6.49 -16.35
C GLN A 400 13.26 -5.57 -17.52
N ARG A 401 12.49 -6.09 -18.48
CA ARG A 401 12.04 -5.29 -19.62
C ARG A 401 10.89 -4.37 -19.20
N GLY A 402 11.15 -3.07 -19.23
CA GLY A 402 10.15 -2.04 -18.89
C GLY A 402 9.47 -2.27 -17.54
N GLY A 403 8.14 -2.39 -17.57
CA GLY A 403 7.31 -2.57 -16.39
C GLY A 403 7.02 -4.03 -15.99
N ASN A 404 7.66 -5.03 -16.61
CA ASN A 404 7.32 -6.44 -16.38
C ASN A 404 7.46 -6.86 -14.92
N LEU A 405 8.58 -6.50 -14.26
CA LEU A 405 8.76 -6.78 -12.83
C LEU A 405 7.65 -6.13 -11.98
N ALA A 406 7.32 -4.88 -12.26
CA ALA A 406 6.29 -4.17 -11.51
C ALA A 406 4.91 -4.83 -11.69
N LEU A 407 4.52 -5.20 -12.92
CA LEU A 407 3.26 -5.89 -13.20
C LEU A 407 3.22 -7.27 -12.54
N THR A 408 4.34 -8.01 -12.59
CA THR A 408 4.48 -9.32 -11.93
C THR A 408 4.27 -9.19 -10.42
N MET A 409 4.99 -8.26 -9.77
CA MET A 409 4.88 -8.04 -8.33
C MET A 409 3.48 -7.61 -7.92
N GLN A 410 2.87 -6.71 -8.67
CA GLN A 410 1.50 -6.23 -8.41
C GLN A 410 0.48 -7.37 -8.58
N SER A 411 0.66 -8.23 -9.58
CA SER A 411 -0.21 -9.39 -9.83
C SER A 411 -0.08 -10.45 -8.73
N LEU A 412 1.14 -10.80 -8.33
CA LEU A 412 1.37 -11.76 -7.26
C LEU A 412 0.86 -11.22 -5.91
N GLN A 413 1.10 -9.96 -5.61
CA GLN A 413 0.56 -9.31 -4.42
C GLN A 413 -0.97 -9.31 -4.42
N TRP A 414 -1.60 -9.02 -5.56
CA TRP A 414 -3.06 -9.02 -5.67
C TRP A 414 -3.64 -10.42 -5.44
N VAL A 415 -3.00 -11.47 -5.96
CA VAL A 415 -3.46 -12.85 -5.76
C VAL A 415 -3.30 -13.30 -4.31
N VAL A 416 -2.19 -12.95 -3.67
CA VAL A 416 -1.90 -13.30 -2.26
C VAL A 416 -2.74 -12.47 -1.30
N ASN A 417 -3.00 -11.19 -1.64
CA ASN A 417 -3.75 -10.27 -0.80
C ASN A 417 -5.26 -10.44 -1.05
N ASN A 418 -5.87 -11.38 -0.35
CA ASN A 418 -7.32 -11.56 -0.36
C ASN A 418 -8.09 -10.37 0.25
N GLN A 419 -7.39 -9.38 0.76
CA GLN A 419 -7.95 -8.20 1.40
C GLN A 419 -7.41 -6.93 0.74
N PRO A 420 -8.20 -5.84 0.73
CA PRO A 420 -7.72 -4.58 0.21
C PRO A 420 -6.48 -4.17 0.99
N SER A 421 -5.34 -4.08 0.31
CA SER A 421 -4.20 -3.34 0.84
C SER A 421 -4.68 -1.91 1.12
N VAL A 422 -4.39 -1.39 2.29
CA VAL A 422 -4.66 0.01 2.58
C VAL A 422 -3.69 0.83 1.72
N SER A 423 -4.17 1.28 0.57
CA SER A 423 -3.48 2.32 -0.19
C SER A 423 -3.80 3.64 0.49
N LEU A 424 -2.84 4.18 1.23
CA LEU A 424 -2.98 5.51 1.79
C LEU A 424 -2.60 6.52 0.70
N PRO A 425 -3.39 7.58 0.50
CA PRO A 425 -2.97 8.65 -0.38
C PRO A 425 -1.64 9.19 0.13
N VAL A 426 -0.60 9.09 -0.69
CA VAL A 426 0.73 9.63 -0.38
C VAL A 426 0.56 11.15 -0.31
N SER A 427 0.38 11.65 0.90
CA SER A 427 0.47 13.10 1.12
C SER A 427 1.90 13.51 0.75
N PRO A 428 2.08 14.36 -0.26
CA PRO A 428 3.42 14.77 -0.66
C PRO A 428 4.11 15.39 0.56
N LEU A 429 5.32 14.91 0.86
CA LEU A 429 6.22 15.42 1.91
C LEU A 429 6.75 16.84 1.58
N ARG A 430 6.02 17.62 0.82
CA ARG A 430 6.34 19.00 0.62
C ARG A 430 5.93 19.75 1.89
N ASP A 431 6.91 20.15 2.66
CA ASP A 431 6.74 21.29 3.53
C ASP A 431 6.29 22.42 2.60
N SER A 432 5.00 22.68 2.57
CA SER A 432 4.50 23.87 1.92
C SER A 432 5.11 25.03 2.70
N VAL A 433 6.06 25.72 2.08
CA VAL A 433 6.43 27.07 2.50
C VAL A 433 5.08 27.78 2.65
N ILE A 434 4.81 28.34 3.82
CA ILE A 434 3.59 29.12 4.05
C ILE A 434 3.70 30.33 3.12
N ALA A 435 3.33 30.14 1.86
CA ALA A 435 3.14 31.25 0.94
C ALA A 435 1.80 31.89 1.29
N LEU A 436 1.84 32.83 2.21
CA LEU A 436 0.68 33.70 2.45
C LEU A 436 0.46 34.49 1.15
N PRO A 437 -0.71 34.38 0.53
CA PRO A 437 -1.03 35.24 -0.60
C PRO A 437 -0.88 36.71 -0.18
N ALA A 438 -0.42 37.54 -1.09
CA ALA A 438 -0.14 38.95 -0.82
C ALA A 438 -1.32 39.67 -0.15
N THR A 439 -2.54 39.23 -0.37
CA THR A 439 -3.78 39.70 0.25
C THR A 439 -3.90 39.37 1.75
N GLN A 440 -3.09 38.48 2.30
CA GLN A 440 -3.14 38.04 3.70
C GLN A 440 -1.90 38.45 4.52
N THR A 441 -0.99 39.23 3.95
CA THR A 441 0.20 39.77 4.67
C THR A 441 -0.20 40.59 5.91
N TRP A 442 -1.40 41.18 5.96
CA TRP A 442 -1.95 41.84 7.11
C TRP A 442 -2.05 40.93 8.35
N LEU A 443 -2.26 39.62 8.18
CA LEU A 443 -2.28 38.65 9.28
C LEU A 443 -0.91 38.51 9.96
N MET A 444 0.18 38.54 9.21
CA MET A 444 1.53 38.59 9.79
C MET A 444 1.77 39.91 10.57
N VAL A 445 1.32 41.02 10.02
CA VAL A 445 1.43 42.31 10.69
C VAL A 445 0.61 42.31 12.00
N LEU A 446 -0.57 41.75 11.96
CA LEU A 446 -1.47 41.62 13.10
C LEU A 446 -0.88 40.71 14.18
N PHE A 447 -0.33 39.56 13.79
CA PHE A 447 0.34 38.62 14.70
C PHE A 447 1.57 39.25 15.35
N ASN A 448 2.44 39.90 14.58
CA ASN A 448 3.62 40.58 15.10
C ASN A 448 3.24 41.76 15.98
N SER A 449 2.20 42.50 15.60
CA SER A 449 1.70 43.60 16.41
C SER A 449 1.13 43.12 17.76
N PHE A 450 0.48 42.00 17.79
CA PHE A 450 0.00 41.37 19.03
C PHE A 450 1.15 40.83 19.87
N GLN A 451 2.13 40.14 19.23
CA GLN A 451 3.25 39.52 19.92
C GLN A 451 4.21 40.54 20.55
N PHE A 452 4.47 41.66 19.89
CA PHE A 452 5.41 42.68 20.36
C PHE A 452 4.70 43.94 20.90
N GLY A 453 3.57 44.32 20.32
CA GLY A 453 2.84 45.50 20.68
C GLY A 453 2.15 45.41 22.05
N LEU A 454 1.56 44.23 22.35
CA LEU A 454 0.89 44.03 23.64
C LEU A 454 1.86 44.10 24.83
N PRO A 455 3.02 43.43 24.85
CA PRO A 455 4.01 43.59 25.91
C PRO A 455 4.56 45.01 26.02
N ALA A 456 4.83 45.67 24.88
CA ALA A 456 5.30 47.05 24.86
C ALA A 456 4.27 48.03 25.47
N LEU A 457 2.99 47.86 25.18
CA LEU A 457 1.89 48.63 25.73
C LEU A 457 1.75 48.40 27.24
N LEU A 458 1.90 47.18 27.72
CA LEU A 458 1.89 46.86 29.15
C LEU A 458 3.09 47.45 29.88
N LEU A 459 4.29 47.38 29.29
CA LEU A 459 5.48 48.04 29.85
C LEU A 459 5.33 49.53 29.89
N TRP A 460 4.80 50.15 28.85
CA TRP A 460 4.53 51.62 28.81
C TRP A 460 3.48 52.05 29.83
N ALA A 461 2.40 51.30 29.95
CA ALA A 461 1.36 51.56 30.96
C ALA A 461 1.91 51.38 32.38
N GLY A 462 2.76 50.39 32.61
CA GLY A 462 3.48 50.17 33.86
C GLY A 462 4.42 51.33 34.21
N TRP A 463 5.20 51.78 33.21
CA TRP A 463 6.10 52.92 33.35
C TRP A 463 5.37 54.23 33.62
N LEU A 464 4.24 54.52 32.95
CA LEU A 464 3.40 55.69 33.22
C LEU A 464 2.85 55.66 34.65
N ARG A 465 2.43 54.47 35.12
CA ARG A 465 1.93 54.31 36.50
C ARG A 465 3.02 54.52 37.54
N TRP A 466 4.24 54.00 37.24
CA TRP A 466 5.42 54.18 38.09
C TRP A 466 5.84 55.66 38.14
N ARG A 467 5.86 56.37 37.03
CA ARG A 467 6.15 57.82 36.98
C ARG A 467 5.13 58.65 37.75
N ARG A 468 3.85 58.27 37.73
CA ARG A 468 2.82 58.94 38.50
C ARG A 468 3.00 58.74 40.02
N LYS A 469 3.49 57.58 40.46
CA LYS A 469 3.78 57.32 41.88
C LYS A 469 5.03 58.03 42.39
N LEU A 470 5.97 58.44 41.57
CA LEU A 470 7.15 59.19 41.94
C LEU A 470 6.90 60.67 42.01
N ARG A 471 5.71 61.19 41.71
CA ARG A 471 5.33 62.57 41.75
C ARG A 471 4.43 62.91 42.97
N TYR A 472 4.21 61.91 43.81
CA TYR A 472 3.62 62.08 45.15
C TYR A 472 4.61 61.50 46.18
#